data_4407840611e536ec11f27b264cc4c137
#
_entry.id   4407840611e536ec11f27b264cc4c137
#
_cell.length_a   1.000
_cell.length_b   1.000
_cell.length_c   1.000
_cell.angle_alpha   90.00
_cell.angle_beta   90.00
_cell.angle_gamma   90.00
#
_symmetry.space_group_name_H-M   'P 1'
#
loop_
_entity.id
_entity.type
_entity.pdbx_description
1 polymer ?
#
loop_
_entity_poly.entity_id
_entity_poly.type
_entity_poly.pdbx_seq_one_letter_code
_entity_poly.pdbx_strand_id
1 'polypeptide(L)'
;MKTIAYIRPDKYFEGASEQLKVINSYAMANNIQIEDEFIDHISQNKRLDERVHVTDTFQAHEGLTVLIYDTWVLSSNMEDVAEMFSCLLKHYANVHFIKQSVIISRDSAPMLIFGLIDKLRKTLESQEKKVIGRPKGSKSSSKFDQYISEIIVFIRDKKSVSEMARILKVSRSSLKDYIESRELKQVALGSLV
;
A
#
# COMPACT_ATOMS: atom_id res chain seq x y z
N MET A 1 -16.15 15.14 3.10
CA MET A 1 -15.46 14.27 4.07
C MET A 1 -14.14 13.89 3.43
N LYS A 2 -13.02 14.21 4.07
CA LYS A 2 -11.71 13.91 3.50
C LYS A 2 -11.51 12.42 3.30
N THR A 3 -10.92 12.03 2.17
CA THR A 3 -10.70 10.62 1.82
C THR A 3 -9.26 10.42 1.38
N ILE A 4 -8.62 9.39 1.89
CA ILE A 4 -7.29 8.97 1.47
C ILE A 4 -7.32 7.59 0.84
N ALA A 5 -6.38 7.32 -0.07
CA ALA A 5 -6.12 6.00 -0.61
C ALA A 5 -4.89 5.39 0.08
N TYR A 6 -5.03 4.21 0.66
CA TYR A 6 -3.90 3.45 1.20
C TYR A 6 -3.56 2.29 0.29
N ILE A 7 -2.32 2.26 -0.15
CA ILE A 7 -1.80 1.33 -1.15
C ILE A 7 -0.53 0.67 -0.60
N ARG A 8 -0.46 -0.65 -0.67
CA ARG A 8 0.74 -1.43 -0.34
C ARG A 8 1.00 -2.46 -1.42
N PRO A 9 1.94 -2.22 -2.33
CA PRO A 9 2.32 -3.21 -3.33
C PRO A 9 2.98 -4.42 -2.67
N ASP A 10 2.68 -5.60 -3.19
CA ASP A 10 3.30 -6.86 -2.74
C ASP A 10 3.70 -7.69 -3.95
N LYS A 11 4.77 -8.46 -3.84
CA LYS A 11 5.32 -9.26 -4.96
C LYS A 11 4.44 -10.44 -5.39
N TYR A 12 3.50 -10.85 -4.54
CA TYR A 12 2.60 -11.99 -4.78
C TYR A 12 1.18 -11.54 -5.13
N PHE A 13 0.91 -10.24 -5.06
CA PHE A 13 -0.37 -9.61 -5.29
C PHE A 13 -0.24 -8.46 -6.28
N GLU A 14 -1.32 -7.75 -6.46
CA GLU A 14 -1.41 -6.65 -7.42
C GLU A 14 -0.46 -5.49 -7.06
N GLY A 15 0.23 -4.96 -8.08
CA GLY A 15 1.14 -3.82 -7.95
C GLY A 15 0.42 -2.52 -7.62
N ALA A 16 1.19 -1.48 -7.28
CA ALA A 16 0.62 -0.19 -6.87
C ALA A 16 -0.26 0.44 -7.97
N SER A 17 0.14 0.35 -9.23
CA SER A 17 -0.61 0.97 -10.32
C SER A 17 -1.96 0.29 -10.56
N GLU A 18 -2.06 -1.02 -10.38
CA GLU A 18 -3.31 -1.76 -10.51
C GLU A 18 -4.25 -1.45 -9.34
N GLN A 19 -3.73 -1.39 -8.12
CA GLN A 19 -4.49 -0.97 -6.94
C GLN A 19 -5.05 0.44 -7.14
N LEU A 20 -4.22 1.40 -7.55
CA LEU A 20 -4.64 2.79 -7.83
C LEU A 20 -5.73 2.85 -8.89
N LYS A 21 -5.58 2.13 -10.01
CA LYS A 21 -6.58 2.09 -11.06
C LYS A 21 -7.96 1.66 -10.54
N VAL A 22 -8.00 0.62 -9.72
CA VAL A 22 -9.26 0.12 -9.16
C VAL A 22 -9.83 1.10 -8.12
N ILE A 23 -8.97 1.65 -7.25
CA ILE A 23 -9.38 2.65 -6.25
C ILE A 23 -9.97 3.89 -6.93
N ASN A 24 -9.30 4.42 -7.96
CA ASN A 24 -9.77 5.59 -8.70
C ASN A 24 -11.08 5.32 -9.42
N SER A 25 -11.22 4.14 -10.06
CA SER A 25 -12.48 3.74 -10.71
C SER A 25 -13.63 3.66 -9.70
N TYR A 26 -13.37 3.11 -8.51
CA TYR A 26 -14.35 3.04 -7.43
C TYR A 26 -14.72 4.44 -6.92
N ALA A 27 -13.74 5.29 -6.70
CA ALA A 27 -13.95 6.66 -6.23
C ALA A 27 -14.80 7.47 -7.22
N MET A 28 -14.49 7.37 -8.53
CA MET A 28 -15.29 8.01 -9.59
C MET A 28 -16.73 7.48 -9.61
N ALA A 29 -16.93 6.18 -9.55
CA ALA A 29 -18.26 5.56 -9.58
C ALA A 29 -19.14 5.96 -8.37
N ASN A 30 -18.51 6.29 -7.25
CA ASN A 30 -19.20 6.67 -6.00
C ASN A 30 -19.15 8.17 -5.70
N ASN A 31 -18.66 9.01 -6.64
CA ASN A 31 -18.47 10.46 -6.47
C ASN A 31 -17.62 10.80 -5.22
N ILE A 32 -16.59 10.00 -4.95
CA ILE A 32 -15.66 10.23 -3.85
C ILE A 32 -14.44 10.95 -4.40
N GLN A 33 -14.06 12.07 -3.78
CA GLN A 33 -12.82 12.77 -4.10
C GLN A 33 -11.71 12.24 -3.19
N ILE A 34 -10.64 11.71 -3.79
CA ILE A 34 -9.42 11.31 -3.09
C ILE A 34 -8.55 12.55 -2.93
N GLU A 35 -8.22 12.91 -1.68
CA GLU A 35 -7.42 14.10 -1.37
C GLU A 35 -5.94 13.78 -1.22
N ASP A 36 -5.61 12.53 -0.80
CA ASP A 36 -4.24 12.10 -0.61
C ASP A 36 -4.07 10.60 -0.90
N GLU A 37 -2.88 10.22 -1.34
CA GLU A 37 -2.50 8.84 -1.63
C GLU A 37 -1.28 8.46 -0.79
N PHE A 38 -1.47 7.52 0.12
CA PHE A 38 -0.38 6.97 0.91
C PHE A 38 0.07 5.61 0.36
N ILE A 39 1.26 5.58 -0.23
CA ILE A 39 1.83 4.37 -0.84
C ILE A 39 2.95 3.83 0.05
N ASP A 40 2.67 2.70 0.67
CA ASP A 40 3.59 2.01 1.56
C ASP A 40 4.51 1.06 0.80
N HIS A 41 5.61 1.58 0.28
CA HIS A 41 6.62 0.79 -0.41
C HIS A 41 7.59 0.06 0.53
N ILE A 42 7.62 0.43 1.80
CA ILE A 42 8.64 0.01 2.77
C ILE A 42 8.21 -1.25 3.52
N SER A 43 6.90 -1.48 3.62
CA SER A 43 6.31 -2.52 4.49
C SER A 43 6.38 -3.94 3.96
N GLN A 44 6.97 -4.19 2.79
CA GLN A 44 7.09 -5.56 2.29
C GLN A 44 7.93 -6.42 3.25
N ASN A 45 7.33 -7.48 3.79
CA ASN A 45 7.92 -8.42 4.74
C ASN A 45 8.30 -7.82 6.12
N LYS A 46 7.80 -6.64 6.49
CA LYS A 46 7.98 -6.06 7.82
C LYS A 46 6.77 -6.34 8.70
N ARG A 47 7.03 -6.54 9.98
CA ARG A 47 6.01 -6.60 11.03
C ARG A 47 5.44 -5.21 11.28
N LEU A 48 4.26 -5.13 11.89
CA LEU A 48 3.60 -3.85 12.13
C LEU A 48 4.41 -2.93 13.04
N ASP A 49 5.07 -3.46 14.04
CA ASP A 49 5.97 -2.72 14.94
C ASP A 49 7.16 -2.05 14.23
N GLU A 50 7.57 -2.60 13.09
CA GLU A 50 8.61 -2.01 12.23
C GLU A 50 8.04 -0.99 11.21
N ARG A 51 6.71 -0.78 11.20
CA ARG A 51 5.98 0.07 10.24
C ARG A 51 5.49 1.38 10.89
N VAL A 52 6.32 1.99 11.70
CA VAL A 52 5.98 3.22 12.47
C VAL A 52 5.40 4.31 11.57
N HIS A 53 5.94 4.50 10.37
CA HIS A 53 5.44 5.48 9.39
C HIS A 53 3.99 5.23 8.95
N VAL A 54 3.50 3.98 8.96
CA VAL A 54 2.10 3.64 8.63
C VAL A 54 1.19 4.05 9.78
N THR A 55 1.58 3.70 11.00
CA THR A 55 0.80 4.05 12.20
C THR A 55 0.76 5.56 12.40
N ASP A 56 1.86 6.26 12.19
CA ASP A 56 1.94 7.73 12.28
C ASP A 56 1.05 8.39 11.21
N THR A 57 1.07 7.87 9.97
CA THR A 57 0.19 8.37 8.89
C THR A 57 -1.28 8.16 9.25
N PHE A 58 -1.65 7.02 9.79
CA PHE A 58 -3.03 6.76 10.19
C PHE A 58 -3.47 7.68 11.33
N GLN A 59 -2.60 7.98 12.29
CA GLN A 59 -2.90 8.94 13.35
C GLN A 59 -3.06 10.37 12.83
N ALA A 60 -2.23 10.77 11.88
CA ALA A 60 -2.30 12.10 11.27
C ALA A 60 -3.59 12.34 10.47
N HIS A 61 -4.26 11.28 10.03
CA HIS A 61 -5.48 11.32 9.22
C HIS A 61 -6.74 10.87 10.00
N GLU A 62 -6.80 11.17 11.28
CA GLU A 62 -7.91 10.77 12.15
C GLU A 62 -9.26 11.35 11.68
N GLY A 63 -10.30 10.52 11.76
CA GLY A 63 -11.68 10.90 11.40
C GLY A 63 -12.00 10.93 9.89
N LEU A 64 -11.04 10.55 9.04
CA LEU A 64 -11.23 10.51 7.60
C LEU A 64 -11.82 9.17 7.11
N THR A 65 -12.11 9.10 5.82
CA THR A 65 -12.39 7.84 5.10
C THR A 65 -11.11 7.33 4.45
N VAL A 66 -10.86 6.03 4.55
CA VAL A 66 -9.76 5.38 3.83
C VAL A 66 -10.27 4.38 2.80
N LEU A 67 -9.73 4.45 1.58
CA LEU A 67 -9.98 3.50 0.51
C LEU A 67 -8.82 2.51 0.42
N ILE A 68 -9.14 1.22 0.49
CA ILE A 68 -8.17 0.12 0.44
C ILE A 68 -8.60 -0.86 -0.65
N TYR A 69 -7.67 -1.25 -1.50
CA TYR A 69 -7.96 -2.14 -2.61
C TYR A 69 -8.52 -3.50 -2.14
N ASP A 70 -7.81 -4.16 -1.23
CA ASP A 70 -8.14 -5.50 -0.71
C ASP A 70 -7.62 -5.64 0.73
N THR A 71 -8.15 -6.56 1.51
CA THR A 71 -7.74 -6.79 2.91
C THR A 71 -6.28 -7.21 3.06
N TRP A 72 -5.66 -7.89 2.09
CA TRP A 72 -4.24 -8.27 2.13
C TRP A 72 -3.30 -7.05 2.10
N VAL A 73 -3.78 -5.90 1.64
CA VAL A 73 -3.03 -4.63 1.68
C VAL A 73 -2.66 -4.24 3.12
N LEU A 74 -3.43 -4.65 4.11
CA LEU A 74 -3.16 -4.36 5.52
C LEU A 74 -1.89 -5.05 6.01
N SER A 75 -1.81 -6.36 5.84
CA SER A 75 -0.62 -7.15 6.17
C SER A 75 -0.64 -8.50 5.46
N SER A 76 0.56 -9.03 5.19
CA SER A 76 0.76 -10.41 4.77
C SER A 76 0.96 -11.34 5.98
N ASN A 77 1.05 -10.78 7.20
CA ASN A 77 1.16 -11.52 8.45
C ASN A 77 -0.15 -11.46 9.22
N MET A 78 -0.74 -12.62 9.50
CA MET A 78 -2.02 -12.71 10.19
C MET A 78 -2.01 -12.16 11.63
N GLU A 79 -0.86 -12.20 12.31
CA GLU A 79 -0.73 -11.65 13.66
C GLU A 79 -0.90 -10.13 13.67
N ASP A 80 -0.45 -9.45 12.61
CA ASP A 80 -0.55 -7.99 12.48
C ASP A 80 -1.96 -7.54 12.04
N VAL A 81 -2.74 -8.44 11.44
CA VAL A 81 -4.04 -8.08 10.83
C VAL A 81 -5.02 -7.53 11.86
N ALA A 82 -5.13 -8.19 13.01
CA ALA A 82 -6.05 -7.76 14.07
C ALA A 82 -5.68 -6.36 14.59
N GLU A 83 -4.38 -6.10 14.74
CA GLU A 83 -3.86 -4.81 15.19
C GLU A 83 -4.09 -3.71 14.13
N MET A 84 -3.89 -4.03 12.85
CA MET A 84 -4.21 -3.12 11.74
C MET A 84 -5.69 -2.78 11.69
N PHE A 85 -6.59 -3.76 11.84
CA PHE A 85 -8.03 -3.48 11.92
C PHE A 85 -8.36 -2.60 13.12
N SER A 86 -7.77 -2.87 14.28
CA SER A 86 -7.94 -2.06 15.48
C SER A 86 -7.47 -0.61 15.26
N CYS A 87 -6.30 -0.43 14.65
CA CYS A 87 -5.77 0.89 14.31
C CYS A 87 -6.69 1.65 13.34
N LEU A 88 -7.13 1.00 12.26
CA LEU A 88 -8.03 1.61 11.29
C LEU A 88 -9.36 2.03 11.91
N LEU A 89 -10.00 1.16 12.68
CA LEU A 89 -11.28 1.46 13.33
C LEU A 89 -11.15 2.50 14.44
N LYS A 90 -9.97 2.66 15.02
CA LYS A 90 -9.70 3.71 16.00
C LYS A 90 -9.59 5.09 15.35
N HIS A 91 -8.92 5.18 14.21
CA HIS A 91 -8.55 6.46 13.61
C HIS A 91 -9.47 6.90 12.47
N TYR A 92 -10.06 5.97 11.72
CA TYR A 92 -10.89 6.31 10.57
C TYR A 92 -12.39 6.20 10.86
N ALA A 93 -13.17 7.11 10.24
CA ALA A 93 -14.62 7.07 10.31
C ALA A 93 -15.17 5.90 9.48
N ASN A 94 -14.65 5.71 8.27
CA ASN A 94 -15.02 4.61 7.38
C ASN A 94 -13.79 4.02 6.69
N VAL A 95 -13.77 2.71 6.54
CA VAL A 95 -12.75 1.95 5.81
C VAL A 95 -13.43 1.16 4.70
N HIS A 96 -13.13 1.49 3.45
CA HIS A 96 -13.68 0.82 2.27
C HIS A 96 -12.72 -0.25 1.77
N PHE A 97 -13.11 -1.51 1.83
CA PHE A 97 -12.42 -2.61 1.16
C PHE A 97 -13.07 -2.86 -0.20
N ILE A 98 -12.47 -2.30 -1.25
CA ILE A 98 -13.10 -2.17 -2.56
C ILE A 98 -13.37 -3.53 -3.20
N LYS A 99 -12.39 -4.42 -3.21
CA LYS A 99 -12.52 -5.76 -3.82
C LYS A 99 -13.53 -6.65 -3.11
N GLN A 100 -13.75 -6.44 -1.81
CA GLN A 100 -14.77 -7.14 -1.04
C GLN A 100 -16.15 -6.45 -1.10
N SER A 101 -16.22 -5.23 -1.64
CA SER A 101 -17.42 -4.39 -1.61
C SER A 101 -17.98 -4.20 -0.19
N VAL A 102 -17.08 -4.00 0.78
CA VAL A 102 -17.41 -3.87 2.20
C VAL A 102 -16.90 -2.54 2.73
N ILE A 103 -17.77 -1.86 3.47
CA ILE A 103 -17.42 -0.66 4.24
C ILE A 103 -17.53 -1.01 5.71
N ILE A 104 -16.51 -0.72 6.48
CA ILE A 104 -16.52 -0.89 7.94
C ILE A 104 -16.31 0.44 8.65
N SER A 105 -16.88 0.54 9.85
CA SER A 105 -16.74 1.65 10.78
C SER A 105 -16.66 1.11 12.20
N ARG A 106 -16.54 1.98 13.20
CA ARG A 106 -16.56 1.59 14.62
C ARG A 106 -17.84 0.83 15.03
N ASP A 107 -18.96 1.15 14.39
CA ASP A 107 -20.26 0.58 14.69
C ASP A 107 -20.58 -0.69 13.88
N SER A 108 -19.64 -1.15 13.06
CA SER A 108 -19.82 -2.35 12.26
C SER A 108 -19.91 -3.60 13.12
N ALA A 109 -20.81 -4.50 12.73
CA ALA A 109 -20.98 -5.76 13.43
C ALA A 109 -19.67 -6.56 13.47
N PRO A 110 -19.22 -7.09 14.62
CA PRO A 110 -17.98 -7.86 14.72
C PRO A 110 -17.88 -9.02 13.73
N MET A 111 -19.01 -9.66 13.41
CA MET A 111 -19.07 -10.75 12.42
C MET A 111 -18.60 -10.33 11.02
N LEU A 112 -18.81 -9.06 10.64
CA LEU A 112 -18.33 -8.53 9.36
C LEU A 112 -16.80 -8.47 9.33
N ILE A 113 -16.19 -8.00 10.43
CA ILE A 113 -14.74 -7.90 10.59
C ILE A 113 -14.12 -9.31 10.61
N PHE A 114 -14.70 -10.25 11.39
CA PHE A 114 -14.24 -11.64 11.39
C PHE A 114 -14.36 -12.30 10.02
N GLY A 115 -15.40 -12.00 9.26
CA GLY A 115 -15.57 -12.47 7.88
C GLY A 115 -14.48 -11.97 6.94
N LEU A 116 -14.06 -10.72 7.07
CA LEU A 116 -12.94 -10.14 6.32
C LEU A 116 -11.59 -10.80 6.70
N ILE A 117 -11.37 -11.02 8.00
CA ILE A 117 -10.16 -11.68 8.50
C ILE A 117 -10.07 -13.12 8.00
N ASP A 118 -11.18 -13.89 8.07
CA ASP A 118 -11.19 -15.27 7.56
C ASP A 118 -10.96 -15.34 6.05
N LYS A 119 -11.54 -14.43 5.29
CA LYS A 119 -11.32 -14.33 3.86
C LYS A 119 -9.86 -14.01 3.55
N LEU A 120 -9.25 -13.09 4.29
CA LEU A 120 -7.83 -12.77 4.17
C LEU A 120 -6.96 -14.00 4.48
N ARG A 121 -7.21 -14.70 5.58
CA ARG A 121 -6.50 -15.92 5.96
C ARG A 121 -6.51 -16.94 4.81
N LYS A 122 -7.68 -17.22 4.25
CA LYS A 122 -7.82 -18.15 3.11
C LYS A 122 -7.04 -17.68 1.88
N THR A 123 -7.01 -16.39 1.63
CA THR A 123 -6.25 -15.79 0.51
C THR A 123 -4.74 -16.02 0.71
N LEU A 124 -4.21 -15.73 1.89
CA LEU A 124 -2.80 -15.92 2.21
C LEU A 124 -2.39 -17.40 2.14
N GLU A 125 -3.16 -18.31 2.75
CA GLU A 125 -2.93 -19.76 2.68
C GLU A 125 -2.92 -20.29 1.23
N SER A 126 -3.78 -19.73 0.38
CA SER A 126 -3.81 -20.11 -1.04
C SER A 126 -2.58 -19.66 -1.81
N GLN A 127 -1.97 -18.54 -1.43
CA GLN A 127 -0.74 -18.04 -2.03
C GLN A 127 0.48 -18.84 -1.55
N GLU A 128 0.56 -19.18 -0.28
CA GLU A 128 1.64 -20.03 0.24
C GLU A 128 1.70 -21.38 -0.48
N LYS A 129 0.56 -21.98 -0.77
CA LYS A 129 0.48 -23.26 -1.52
C LYS A 129 0.95 -23.15 -2.97
N LYS A 130 0.93 -21.94 -3.58
CA LYS A 130 1.44 -21.70 -4.94
C LYS A 130 2.95 -21.55 -4.97
N VAL A 131 3.59 -21.25 -3.86
CA VAL A 131 5.05 -21.11 -3.74
C VAL A 131 5.69 -22.49 -3.50
N ILE A 132 5.48 -23.43 -4.41
CA ILE A 132 6.25 -24.68 -4.46
C ILE A 132 7.55 -24.38 -5.20
N GLY A 133 8.52 -23.85 -4.49
CA GLY A 133 9.86 -23.57 -4.99
C GLY A 133 10.65 -22.81 -3.92
N ARG A 134 11.98 -22.94 -3.92
CA ARG A 134 12.88 -22.22 -3.01
C ARG A 134 12.49 -20.72 -3.04
N PRO A 135 12.15 -20.08 -1.91
CA PRO A 135 11.85 -18.66 -1.88
C PRO A 135 13.01 -17.90 -2.55
N LYS A 136 12.77 -17.27 -3.68
CA LYS A 136 13.74 -16.32 -4.23
C LYS A 136 13.93 -15.28 -3.15
N GLY A 137 15.16 -15.16 -2.65
CA GLY A 137 15.59 -14.45 -1.46
C GLY A 137 14.71 -13.28 -1.06
N SER A 138 14.39 -13.23 0.22
CA SER A 138 13.74 -12.06 0.83
C SER A 138 14.44 -10.81 0.32
N LYS A 139 13.73 -9.92 -0.34
CA LYS A 139 14.31 -8.61 -0.68
C LYS A 139 14.50 -7.90 0.65
N SER A 140 15.74 -7.90 1.13
CA SER A 140 16.16 -7.02 2.21
C SER A 140 15.71 -5.59 1.90
N SER A 141 15.46 -4.79 2.92
CA SER A 141 15.22 -3.37 2.78
C SER A 141 16.25 -2.78 1.81
N SER A 142 15.77 -2.14 0.76
CA SER A 142 16.68 -1.53 -0.22
C SER A 142 17.27 -0.27 0.37
N LYS A 143 18.57 -0.05 0.15
CA LYS A 143 19.21 1.23 0.48
C LYS A 143 18.53 2.45 -0.17
N PHE A 144 17.68 2.22 -1.15
CA PHE A 144 16.91 3.26 -1.85
C PHE A 144 15.58 3.58 -1.17
N ASP A 145 15.12 2.75 -0.21
CA ASP A 145 13.84 2.98 0.46
C ASP A 145 13.80 4.33 1.19
N GLN A 146 14.95 4.78 1.70
CA GLN A 146 15.08 6.11 2.33
C GLN A 146 14.93 7.28 1.34
N TYR A 147 15.12 7.06 0.04
CA TYR A 147 15.04 8.10 -0.99
C TYR A 147 13.75 8.06 -1.82
N ILE A 148 12.78 7.23 -1.43
CA ILE A 148 11.62 6.95 -2.28
C ILE A 148 10.80 8.20 -2.58
N SER A 149 10.58 9.06 -1.59
CA SER A 149 9.86 10.32 -1.75
C SER A 149 10.58 11.27 -2.70
N GLU A 150 11.90 11.38 -2.57
CA GLU A 150 12.73 12.20 -3.45
C GLU A 150 12.73 11.66 -4.88
N ILE A 151 12.81 10.33 -5.05
CA ILE A 151 12.77 9.68 -6.36
C ILE A 151 11.43 9.97 -7.06
N ILE A 152 10.30 9.89 -6.34
CA ILE A 152 8.97 10.20 -6.89
C ILE A 152 8.90 11.66 -7.34
N VAL A 153 9.39 12.60 -6.53
CA VAL A 153 9.45 14.03 -6.90
C VAL A 153 10.31 14.22 -8.15
N PHE A 154 11.49 13.60 -8.20
CA PHE A 154 12.37 13.71 -9.38
C PHE A 154 11.74 13.13 -10.66
N ILE A 155 10.95 12.06 -10.54
CA ILE A 155 10.21 11.49 -11.68
C ILE A 155 9.13 12.48 -12.14
N ARG A 156 8.40 13.11 -11.23
CA ARG A 156 7.40 14.15 -11.53
C ARG A 156 8.05 15.35 -12.21
N ASP A 157 9.23 15.74 -11.77
CA ASP A 157 10.07 16.80 -12.36
C ASP A 157 10.72 16.39 -13.70
N LYS A 158 10.41 15.21 -14.22
CA LYS A 158 10.95 14.65 -15.49
C LYS A 158 12.48 14.51 -15.51
N LYS A 159 13.14 14.39 -14.36
CA LYS A 159 14.59 14.16 -14.30
C LYS A 159 14.94 12.77 -14.84
N SER A 160 16.06 12.69 -15.55
CA SER A 160 16.57 11.41 -16.04
C SER A 160 17.12 10.55 -14.89
N VAL A 161 17.09 9.21 -15.05
CA VAL A 161 17.68 8.28 -14.06
C VAL A 161 19.17 8.59 -13.82
N SER A 162 19.88 9.11 -14.83
CA SER A 162 21.29 9.48 -14.69
C SER A 162 21.47 10.70 -13.79
N GLU A 163 20.60 11.69 -13.89
CA GLU A 163 20.60 12.87 -13.02
C GLU A 163 20.22 12.50 -11.59
N MET A 164 19.16 11.72 -11.42
CA MET A 164 18.75 11.21 -10.11
C MET A 164 19.89 10.44 -9.42
N ALA A 165 20.55 9.54 -10.15
CA ALA A 165 21.66 8.75 -9.63
C ALA A 165 22.86 9.62 -9.20
N ARG A 166 23.13 10.71 -9.94
CA ARG A 166 24.16 11.68 -9.59
C ARG A 166 23.82 12.47 -8.32
N ILE A 167 22.57 12.94 -8.22
CA ILE A 167 22.08 13.70 -7.05
C ILE A 167 22.13 12.83 -5.79
N LEU A 168 21.63 11.59 -5.89
CA LEU A 168 21.57 10.65 -4.77
C LEU A 168 22.90 9.94 -4.50
N LYS A 169 23.94 10.18 -5.33
CA LYS A 169 25.26 9.54 -5.24
C LYS A 169 25.20 8.02 -5.23
N VAL A 170 24.36 7.44 -6.10
CA VAL A 170 24.12 6.00 -6.20
C VAL A 170 24.39 5.47 -7.61
N SER A 171 24.51 4.14 -7.75
CA SER A 171 24.64 3.49 -9.05
C SER A 171 23.40 3.69 -9.91
N ARG A 172 23.57 4.14 -11.15
CA ARG A 172 22.50 4.33 -12.13
C ARG A 172 21.74 3.03 -12.43
N SER A 173 22.46 1.91 -12.61
CA SER A 173 21.84 0.61 -12.89
C SER A 173 20.96 0.16 -11.73
N SER A 174 21.50 0.19 -10.51
CA SER A 174 20.74 -0.21 -9.31
C SER A 174 19.53 0.69 -9.06
N LEU A 175 19.66 2.00 -9.31
CA LEU A 175 18.53 2.93 -9.19
C LEU A 175 17.47 2.66 -10.26
N LYS A 176 17.89 2.36 -11.50
CA LYS A 176 16.96 1.99 -12.57
C LYS A 176 16.17 0.74 -12.21
N ASP A 177 16.86 -0.32 -11.79
CA ASP A 177 16.23 -1.59 -11.38
C ASP A 177 15.27 -1.37 -10.20
N TYR A 178 15.61 -0.50 -9.26
CA TYR A 178 14.76 -0.14 -8.13
C TYR A 178 13.48 0.57 -8.60
N ILE A 179 13.59 1.60 -9.45
CA ILE A 179 12.46 2.35 -10.00
C ILE A 179 11.52 1.41 -10.78
N GLU A 180 12.07 0.51 -11.59
CA GLU A 180 11.31 -0.45 -12.39
C GLU A 180 10.64 -1.51 -11.49
N SER A 181 11.36 -2.08 -10.52
CA SER A 181 10.84 -3.11 -9.63
C SER A 181 9.75 -2.62 -8.66
N ARG A 182 9.70 -1.31 -8.42
CA ARG A 182 8.69 -0.66 -7.56
C ARG A 182 7.65 0.12 -8.36
N GLU A 183 7.68 0.06 -9.68
CA GLU A 183 6.74 0.73 -10.59
C GLU A 183 6.63 2.25 -10.34
N LEU A 184 7.69 2.89 -9.82
CA LEU A 184 7.64 4.28 -9.34
C LEU A 184 7.28 5.29 -10.43
N LYS A 185 7.57 5.00 -11.70
CA LYS A 185 7.15 5.86 -12.82
C LYS A 185 5.64 5.87 -12.99
N GLN A 186 4.99 4.71 -12.86
CA GLN A 186 3.55 4.59 -12.99
C GLN A 186 2.84 5.26 -11.82
N VAL A 187 3.37 5.05 -10.61
CA VAL A 187 2.90 5.71 -9.40
C VAL A 187 3.03 7.24 -9.50
N ALA A 188 4.17 7.75 -9.96
CA ALA A 188 4.40 9.19 -10.10
C ALA A 188 3.50 9.84 -11.16
N LEU A 189 3.12 9.12 -12.21
CA LEU A 189 2.25 9.57 -13.30
C LEU A 189 0.77 9.37 -13.00
N GLY A 190 0.40 8.35 -12.23
CA GLY A 190 -0.98 8.03 -11.85
C GLY A 190 -1.60 9.04 -10.88
N SER A 191 -0.80 9.82 -10.20
CA SER A 191 -1.25 10.93 -9.35
C SER A 191 -1.62 12.21 -10.14
N LEU A 192 -1.67 12.15 -11.46
CA LEU A 192 -1.93 13.29 -12.37
C LEU A 192 -3.22 13.14 -13.21
N VAL A 193 -4.09 12.17 -12.87
CA VAL A 193 -5.39 12.01 -13.55
C VAL A 193 -6.53 12.28 -12.59
#